data_1afa7751d319d0ac1f3d7292030de2c5
#
_entry.id   1afa7751d319d0ac1f3d7292030de2c5
#
_cell.length_a   1.000
_cell.length_b   1.000
_cell.length_c   1.000
_cell.angle_alpha   90.00
_cell.angle_beta   90.00
_cell.angle_gamma   90.00
#
_symmetry.space_group_name_H-M   'P 1'
#
loop_
_entity.id
_entity.type
_entity.pdbx_description
1 polymer ?
#
loop_
_entity_poly.entity_id
_entity_poly.type
_entity_poly.pdbx_seq_one_letter_code
_entity_poly.pdbx_strand_id
1 'polypeptide(L)'
;MPSFDVISEVDKHELTNAIDQARRDLGNRYDLRGTDARFEQEDDNVITQFAPTEYQLDQLLEMLRLRLAGRHIDLRCIELGDVETNLAGARRKITIKQGIEQLQAKKIIAKIKEAKLKVDCQIQGEKLRINGKKRDDLQTTIAFLKKAELEVPLQFENFRD
;
A
#
# COMPACT_ATOMS: atom_id res chain seq x y z
N MET A 1 11.94 -9.25 -27.52
CA MET A 1 10.54 -8.86 -27.24
C MET A 1 10.50 -7.74 -26.22
N PRO A 2 9.74 -6.68 -26.47
CA PRO A 2 9.53 -5.66 -25.44
C PRO A 2 8.90 -6.25 -24.18
N SER A 3 9.31 -5.73 -23.04
CA SER A 3 8.81 -6.21 -21.75
C SER A 3 8.82 -5.10 -20.71
N PHE A 4 8.09 -5.30 -19.62
CA PHE A 4 8.16 -4.47 -18.43
C PHE A 4 7.77 -5.29 -17.20
N ASP A 5 8.09 -4.76 -16.03
CA ASP A 5 7.73 -5.39 -14.78
C ASP A 5 6.60 -4.62 -14.09
N VAL A 6 5.65 -5.35 -13.51
CA VAL A 6 4.60 -4.81 -12.65
C VAL A 6 4.99 -5.11 -11.21
N ILE A 7 5.08 -4.07 -10.41
CA ILE A 7 5.48 -4.17 -9.00
C ILE A 7 4.46 -3.46 -8.12
N SER A 8 4.53 -3.72 -6.81
CA SER A 8 3.77 -3.00 -5.80
C SER A 8 4.71 -2.70 -4.64
N GLU A 9 5.26 -1.50 -4.61
CA GLU A 9 6.23 -1.10 -3.60
C GLU A 9 5.82 0.22 -2.96
N VAL A 10 6.27 0.41 -1.71
CA VAL A 10 6.11 1.66 -0.98
C VAL A 10 7.50 2.22 -0.69
N ASP A 11 7.70 3.50 -0.99
CA ASP A 11 8.95 4.19 -0.68
C ASP A 11 9.09 4.32 0.84
N LYS A 12 10.13 3.69 1.38
CA LYS A 12 10.38 3.65 2.84
C LYS A 12 10.63 5.04 3.42
N HIS A 13 11.30 5.91 2.69
CA HIS A 13 11.56 7.28 3.15
C HIS A 13 10.27 8.08 3.23
N GLU A 14 9.42 7.95 2.23
CA GLU A 14 8.13 8.63 2.22
C GLU A 14 7.21 8.10 3.31
N LEU A 15 7.26 6.80 3.57
CA LEU A 15 6.51 6.19 4.67
C LEU A 15 6.95 6.76 6.02
N THR A 16 8.26 6.82 6.26
CA THR A 16 8.81 7.40 7.50
C THR A 16 8.41 8.86 7.65
N ASN A 17 8.49 9.64 6.57
CA ASN A 17 8.09 11.05 6.58
C ASN A 17 6.61 11.20 6.91
N ALA A 18 5.75 10.35 6.36
CA ALA A 18 4.32 10.38 6.65
C ALA A 18 4.03 10.07 8.12
N ILE A 19 4.71 9.07 8.68
CA ILE A 19 4.57 8.69 10.09
C ILE A 19 5.03 9.84 11.00
N ASP A 20 6.16 10.46 10.68
CA ASP A 20 6.68 11.58 11.46
C ASP A 20 5.73 12.79 11.43
N GLN A 21 5.13 13.06 10.27
CA GLN A 21 4.14 14.14 10.16
C GLN A 21 2.88 13.81 10.96
N ALA A 22 2.41 12.55 10.91
CA ALA A 22 1.27 12.12 11.71
C ALA A 22 1.56 12.25 13.21
N ARG A 23 2.77 11.94 13.64
CA ARG A 23 3.20 12.13 15.04
C ARG A 23 3.17 13.60 15.45
N ARG A 24 3.57 14.51 14.57
CA ARG A 24 3.50 15.95 14.82
C ARG A 24 2.05 16.43 14.92
N ASP A 25 1.19 15.95 14.03
CA ASP A 25 -0.23 16.26 14.06
C ASP A 25 -0.86 15.80 15.38
N LEU A 26 -0.50 14.59 15.83
CA LEU A 26 -0.95 14.06 17.11
C LEU A 26 -0.50 14.93 18.27
N GLY A 27 0.75 15.38 18.27
CA GLY A 27 1.29 16.27 19.29
C GLY A 27 0.57 17.62 19.36
N ASN A 28 -0.03 18.06 18.25
CA ASN A 28 -0.79 19.29 18.16
C ASN A 28 -2.29 19.14 18.47
N ARG A 29 -2.76 17.91 18.70
CA ARG A 29 -4.16 17.65 19.04
C ARG A 29 -4.41 17.87 20.52
N TYR A 30 -5.14 18.90 20.80
CA TYR A 30 -5.44 19.30 22.18
C TYR A 30 -6.23 18.22 22.93
N ASP A 31 -7.18 17.58 22.25
CA ASP A 31 -8.06 16.56 22.82
C ASP A 31 -7.32 15.26 23.19
N LEU A 32 -6.10 15.07 22.67
CA LEU A 32 -5.29 13.88 22.95
C LEU A 32 -4.09 14.17 23.86
N ARG A 33 -3.93 15.40 24.30
CA ARG A 33 -2.87 15.78 25.25
C ARG A 33 -3.07 15.07 26.60
N GLY A 34 -1.97 14.63 27.17
CA GLY A 34 -2.01 13.89 28.45
C GLY A 34 -2.40 12.44 28.32
N THR A 35 -2.74 11.99 27.11
CA THR A 35 -3.01 10.58 26.85
C THR A 35 -1.73 9.89 26.37
N ASP A 36 -1.75 8.55 26.33
CA ASP A 36 -0.66 7.74 25.81
C ASP A 36 -0.84 7.43 24.31
N ALA A 37 -1.63 8.21 23.61
CA ALA A 37 -1.87 8.06 22.18
C ALA A 37 -0.57 8.26 21.40
N ARG A 38 -0.24 7.29 20.53
CA ARG A 38 1.02 7.34 19.79
C ARG A 38 1.03 6.37 18.62
N PHE A 39 1.98 6.58 17.72
CA PHE A 39 2.35 5.64 16.67
C PHE A 39 3.74 5.09 16.99
N GLU A 40 3.91 3.79 16.93
CA GLU A 40 5.22 3.13 17.02
C GLU A 40 5.47 2.35 15.76
N GLN A 41 6.62 2.56 15.12
CA GLN A 41 7.04 1.77 13.97
C GLN A 41 7.87 0.61 14.48
N GLU A 42 7.30 -0.60 14.45
CA GLU A 42 7.96 -1.80 14.99
C GLU A 42 8.96 -2.38 14.02
N ASP A 43 8.71 -2.19 12.72
CA ASP A 43 9.51 -2.69 11.65
C ASP A 43 9.24 -1.79 10.42
N ASP A 44 9.95 -2.00 9.32
CA ASP A 44 9.80 -1.15 8.13
C ASP A 44 8.36 -1.06 7.64
N ASN A 45 7.58 -2.12 7.84
CA ASN A 45 6.25 -2.25 7.27
C ASN A 45 5.12 -2.33 8.30
N VAL A 46 5.43 -2.25 9.60
CA VAL A 46 4.42 -2.41 10.65
C VAL A 46 4.41 -1.20 11.57
N ILE A 47 3.24 -0.59 11.72
CA ILE A 47 3.02 0.55 12.60
C ILE A 47 1.98 0.13 13.62
N THR A 48 2.27 0.33 14.91
CA THR A 48 1.31 0.07 15.97
C THR A 48 0.73 1.38 16.45
N GLN A 49 -0.60 1.44 16.52
CA GLN A 49 -1.34 2.55 17.09
C GLN A 49 -1.69 2.24 18.54
N PHE A 50 -1.54 3.23 19.43
CA PHE A 50 -2.01 3.16 20.82
C PHE A 50 -2.88 4.38 21.10
N ALA A 51 -4.01 4.17 21.75
CA ALA A 51 -4.91 5.25 22.16
C ALA A 51 -5.75 4.80 23.36
N PRO A 52 -6.37 5.73 24.11
CA PRO A 52 -7.23 5.34 25.24
C PRO A 52 -8.44 4.52 24.84
N THR A 53 -9.00 4.77 23.63
CA THR A 53 -10.22 4.08 23.14
C THR A 53 -10.08 3.72 21.66
N GLU A 54 -10.94 2.80 21.22
CA GLU A 54 -11.02 2.41 19.81
C GLU A 54 -11.42 3.60 18.92
N TYR A 55 -12.31 4.45 19.39
CA TYR A 55 -12.69 5.66 18.66
C TYR A 55 -11.47 6.55 18.36
N GLN A 56 -10.60 6.71 19.34
CA GLN A 56 -9.39 7.50 19.17
C GLN A 56 -8.36 6.80 18.27
N LEU A 57 -8.32 5.46 18.26
CA LEU A 57 -7.50 4.74 17.26
C LEU A 57 -7.94 5.09 15.85
N ASP A 58 -9.25 5.18 15.61
CA ASP A 58 -9.76 5.55 14.29
C ASP A 58 -9.40 6.99 13.92
N GLN A 59 -9.38 7.90 14.90
CA GLN A 59 -8.90 9.26 14.68
C GLN A 59 -7.42 9.28 14.30
N LEU A 60 -6.59 8.49 14.98
CA LEU A 60 -5.16 8.34 14.65
C LEU A 60 -4.98 7.77 13.24
N LEU A 61 -5.80 6.81 12.87
CA LEU A 61 -5.74 6.21 11.53
C LEU A 61 -6.01 7.27 10.45
N GLU A 62 -6.99 8.14 10.66
CA GLU A 62 -7.29 9.20 9.70
C GLU A 62 -6.14 10.21 9.58
N MET A 63 -5.45 10.53 10.68
CA MET A 63 -4.25 11.37 10.63
C MET A 63 -3.16 10.72 9.77
N LEU A 64 -2.94 9.42 9.95
CA LEU A 64 -1.94 8.68 9.19
C LEU A 64 -2.32 8.60 7.70
N ARG A 65 -3.59 8.29 7.41
CA ARG A 65 -4.09 8.22 6.02
C ARG A 65 -3.88 9.53 5.29
N LEU A 66 -4.18 10.64 5.95
CA LEU A 66 -4.02 11.97 5.35
C LEU A 66 -2.55 12.22 4.96
N ARG A 67 -1.63 11.87 5.85
CA ARG A 67 -0.19 12.09 5.59
C ARG A 67 0.37 11.09 4.57
N LEU A 68 -0.10 9.86 4.58
CA LEU A 68 0.28 8.88 3.54
C LEU A 68 -0.17 9.36 2.16
N ALA A 69 -1.42 9.78 2.04
CA ALA A 69 -1.94 10.31 0.77
C ALA A 69 -1.19 11.56 0.32
N GLY A 70 -0.84 12.45 1.26
CA GLY A 70 -0.05 13.65 0.96
C GLY A 70 1.36 13.36 0.48
N ARG A 71 1.90 12.17 0.79
CA ARG A 71 3.19 11.68 0.32
C ARG A 71 3.06 10.76 -0.91
N HIS A 72 1.89 10.74 -1.54
CA HIS A 72 1.61 9.95 -2.74
C HIS A 72 1.72 8.44 -2.50
N ILE A 73 1.48 7.99 -1.25
CA ILE A 73 1.39 6.58 -0.93
C ILE A 73 -0.06 6.16 -1.09
N ASP A 74 -0.29 5.14 -1.91
CA ASP A 74 -1.63 4.64 -2.18
C ASP A 74 -2.20 3.92 -0.95
N LEU A 75 -3.38 4.34 -0.51
CA LEU A 75 -3.99 3.83 0.73
C LEU A 75 -4.42 2.36 0.63
N ARG A 76 -4.44 1.77 -0.56
CA ARG A 76 -4.70 0.34 -0.74
C ARG A 76 -3.60 -0.54 -0.15
N CYS A 77 -2.43 0.02 0.17
CA CYS A 77 -1.36 -0.72 0.82
C CYS A 77 -1.62 -0.97 2.31
N ILE A 78 -2.61 -0.32 2.90
CA ILE A 78 -2.92 -0.43 4.33
C ILE A 78 -3.72 -1.69 4.61
N GLU A 79 -3.24 -2.50 5.55
CA GLU A 79 -3.98 -3.62 6.11
C GLU A 79 -4.11 -3.43 7.61
N LEU A 80 -5.34 -3.40 8.11
CA LEU A 80 -5.61 -3.19 9.52
C LEU A 80 -5.70 -4.52 10.25
N GLY A 81 -4.97 -4.63 11.36
CA GLY A 81 -5.11 -5.75 12.28
C GLY A 81 -6.29 -5.55 13.22
N ASP A 82 -6.50 -6.52 14.09
CA ASP A 82 -7.58 -6.46 15.07
C ASP A 82 -7.28 -5.46 16.18
N VAL A 83 -8.34 -4.83 16.69
CA VAL A 83 -8.23 -3.94 17.84
C VAL A 83 -8.15 -4.79 19.10
N GLU A 84 -7.10 -4.57 19.91
CA GLU A 84 -6.96 -5.19 21.22
C GLU A 84 -7.19 -4.12 22.28
N THR A 85 -8.02 -4.43 23.27
CA THR A 85 -8.32 -3.50 24.37
C THR A 85 -7.94 -4.13 25.71
N ASN A 86 -7.48 -3.26 26.62
CA ASN A 86 -7.18 -3.66 28.00
C ASN A 86 -7.42 -2.43 28.90
N LEU A 87 -7.04 -2.54 30.19
CA LEU A 87 -7.20 -1.45 31.15
C LEU A 87 -6.40 -0.21 30.80
N ALA A 88 -5.29 -0.38 30.09
CA ALA A 88 -4.43 0.74 29.68
C ALA A 88 -4.93 1.47 28.43
N GLY A 89 -5.82 0.85 27.65
CA GLY A 89 -6.35 1.45 26.44
C GLY A 89 -6.53 0.45 25.30
N ALA A 90 -6.45 0.95 24.06
CA ALA A 90 -6.61 0.17 22.85
C ALA A 90 -5.37 0.24 21.99
N ARG A 91 -5.13 -0.80 21.22
CA ARG A 91 -4.04 -0.85 20.23
C ARG A 91 -4.45 -1.61 19.00
N ARG A 92 -3.79 -1.30 17.89
CA ARG A 92 -4.00 -1.96 16.62
C ARG A 92 -2.74 -1.89 15.78
N LYS A 93 -2.42 -2.96 15.06
CA LYS A 93 -1.33 -2.97 14.10
C LYS A 93 -1.82 -2.56 12.73
N ILE A 94 -1.03 -1.75 12.05
CA ILE A 94 -1.25 -1.38 10.66
C ILE A 94 -0.08 -1.95 9.87
N THR A 95 -0.36 -2.83 8.93
CA THR A 95 0.66 -3.39 8.05
C THR A 95 0.63 -2.66 6.72
N ILE A 96 1.80 -2.23 6.26
CA ILE A 96 1.95 -1.62 4.93
C ILE A 96 2.38 -2.75 3.99
N LYS A 97 1.46 -3.15 3.13
CA LYS A 97 1.68 -4.27 2.20
C LYS A 97 2.62 -3.85 1.08
N GLN A 98 3.58 -4.70 0.77
CA GLN A 98 4.50 -4.53 -0.34
C GLN A 98 4.64 -5.84 -1.09
N GLY A 99 4.94 -5.73 -2.39
CA GLY A 99 5.02 -6.88 -3.27
C GLY A 99 3.64 -7.31 -3.76
N ILE A 100 3.63 -8.10 -4.81
CA ILE A 100 2.40 -8.70 -5.35
C ILE A 100 2.39 -10.15 -4.91
N GLU A 101 1.46 -10.50 -4.02
CA GLU A 101 1.29 -11.87 -3.58
C GLU A 101 0.83 -12.75 -4.73
N GLN A 102 1.14 -14.04 -4.67
CA GLN A 102 0.82 -14.99 -5.74
C GLN A 102 -0.67 -14.99 -6.10
N LEU A 103 -1.54 -14.90 -5.12
CA LEU A 103 -2.99 -14.84 -5.36
C LEU A 103 -3.37 -13.58 -6.15
N GLN A 104 -2.79 -12.44 -5.78
CA GLN A 104 -3.04 -11.17 -6.49
C GLN A 104 -2.47 -11.22 -7.91
N ALA A 105 -1.28 -11.79 -8.07
CA ALA A 105 -0.66 -11.97 -9.39
C ALA A 105 -1.56 -12.79 -10.32
N LYS A 106 -2.13 -13.88 -9.82
CA LYS A 106 -3.06 -14.72 -10.59
C LYS A 106 -4.32 -13.96 -11.00
N LYS A 107 -4.84 -13.11 -10.10
CA LYS A 107 -6.01 -12.26 -10.41
C LYS A 107 -5.71 -11.25 -11.50
N ILE A 108 -4.53 -10.65 -11.45
CA ILE A 108 -4.08 -9.68 -12.48
C ILE A 108 -3.95 -10.38 -13.83
N ILE A 109 -3.31 -11.54 -13.87
CA ILE A 109 -3.16 -12.34 -15.09
C ILE A 109 -4.52 -12.73 -15.67
N ALA A 110 -5.45 -13.14 -14.81
CA ALA A 110 -6.80 -13.50 -15.23
C ALA A 110 -7.52 -12.32 -15.88
N LYS A 111 -7.41 -11.12 -15.32
CA LYS A 111 -7.99 -9.90 -15.89
C LYS A 111 -7.40 -9.57 -17.26
N ILE A 112 -6.10 -9.72 -17.41
CA ILE A 112 -5.41 -9.49 -18.68
C ILE A 112 -5.90 -10.47 -19.74
N LYS A 113 -6.03 -11.74 -19.40
CA LYS A 113 -6.54 -12.77 -20.31
C LYS A 113 -7.99 -12.51 -20.69
N GLU A 114 -8.81 -12.12 -19.73
CA GLU A 114 -10.22 -11.82 -19.95
C GLU A 114 -10.40 -10.64 -20.91
N ALA A 115 -9.52 -9.64 -20.80
CA ALA A 115 -9.50 -8.48 -21.70
C ALA A 115 -8.90 -8.79 -23.07
N LYS A 116 -8.38 -10.02 -23.28
CA LYS A 116 -7.78 -10.48 -24.54
C LYS A 116 -6.62 -9.60 -25.01
N LEU A 117 -5.81 -9.14 -24.07
CA LEU A 117 -4.61 -8.36 -24.38
C LEU A 117 -3.52 -9.27 -24.96
N LYS A 118 -2.78 -8.76 -25.93
CA LYS A 118 -1.77 -9.52 -26.68
C LYS A 118 -0.43 -9.55 -25.98
N VAL A 119 -0.41 -10.00 -24.76
CA VAL A 119 0.80 -10.08 -23.94
C VAL A 119 0.86 -11.41 -23.19
N ASP A 120 2.08 -11.80 -22.81
CA ASP A 120 2.33 -12.94 -21.93
C ASP A 120 2.75 -12.43 -20.58
N CYS A 121 2.29 -13.08 -19.53
CA CYS A 121 2.59 -12.73 -18.15
C CYS A 121 3.32 -13.86 -17.44
N GLN A 122 4.35 -13.50 -16.69
CA GLN A 122 5.11 -14.45 -15.85
C GLN A 122 5.21 -13.92 -14.43
N ILE A 123 4.97 -14.79 -13.47
CA ILE A 123 5.16 -14.45 -12.04
C ILE A 123 6.64 -14.64 -11.72
N GLN A 124 7.29 -13.59 -11.22
CA GLN A 124 8.68 -13.64 -10.80
C GLN A 124 8.81 -13.12 -9.37
N GLY A 125 8.75 -14.03 -8.38
CA GLY A 125 8.75 -13.65 -6.98
C GLY A 125 7.52 -12.82 -6.63
N GLU A 126 7.71 -11.59 -6.19
CA GLU A 126 6.65 -10.67 -5.81
C GLU A 126 6.29 -9.67 -6.89
N LYS A 127 6.66 -9.96 -8.14
CA LYS A 127 6.37 -9.09 -9.28
C LYS A 127 5.92 -9.90 -10.49
N LEU A 128 5.39 -9.19 -11.49
CA LEU A 128 4.98 -9.79 -12.75
C LEU A 128 5.84 -9.24 -13.88
N ARG A 129 6.29 -10.10 -14.76
CA ARG A 129 6.91 -9.68 -16.02
C ARG A 129 5.91 -9.84 -17.15
N ILE A 130 5.73 -8.78 -17.93
CA ILE A 130 4.81 -8.76 -19.06
C ILE A 130 5.60 -8.55 -20.33
N ASN A 131 5.44 -9.47 -21.28
CA ASN A 131 6.10 -9.46 -22.58
C ASN A 131 5.06 -9.30 -23.69
N GLY A 132 5.40 -8.56 -24.71
CA GLY A 132 4.56 -8.41 -25.89
C GLY A 132 5.39 -8.28 -27.16
N LYS A 133 4.79 -8.57 -28.31
CA LYS A 133 5.50 -8.46 -29.59
C LYS A 133 5.72 -7.00 -30.00
N LYS A 134 4.81 -6.11 -29.58
CA LYS A 134 4.83 -4.70 -29.95
C LYS A 134 4.74 -3.83 -28.70
N ARG A 135 5.42 -2.68 -28.73
CA ARG A 135 5.34 -1.69 -27.65
C ARG A 135 3.91 -1.22 -27.43
N ASP A 136 3.12 -1.08 -28.50
CA ASP A 136 1.73 -0.65 -28.39
C ASP A 136 0.90 -1.63 -27.54
N ASP A 137 1.17 -2.93 -27.65
CA ASP A 137 0.51 -3.93 -26.83
C ASP A 137 0.83 -3.76 -25.35
N LEU A 138 2.07 -3.38 -25.04
CA LEU A 138 2.49 -3.09 -23.66
C LEU A 138 1.82 -1.82 -23.14
N GLN A 139 1.75 -0.77 -23.92
CA GLN A 139 1.11 0.49 -23.53
C GLN A 139 -0.39 0.28 -23.30
N THR A 140 -1.03 -0.51 -24.13
CA THR A 140 -2.45 -0.87 -23.95
C THR A 140 -2.67 -1.62 -22.66
N THR A 141 -1.77 -2.53 -22.31
CA THR A 141 -1.83 -3.31 -21.07
C THR A 141 -1.64 -2.40 -19.85
N ILE A 142 -0.68 -1.47 -19.90
CA ILE A 142 -0.45 -0.51 -18.81
C ILE A 142 -1.69 0.34 -18.59
N ALA A 143 -2.28 0.88 -19.66
CA ALA A 143 -3.49 1.70 -19.58
C ALA A 143 -4.65 0.90 -18.97
N PHE A 144 -4.80 -0.37 -19.36
CA PHE A 144 -5.81 -1.26 -18.82
C PHE A 144 -5.62 -1.47 -17.30
N LEU A 145 -4.38 -1.76 -16.87
CA LEU A 145 -4.08 -2.02 -15.46
C LEU A 145 -4.25 -0.76 -14.60
N LYS A 146 -3.95 0.42 -15.14
CA LYS A 146 -4.17 1.69 -14.43
C LYS A 146 -5.63 1.96 -14.16
N LYS A 147 -6.52 1.53 -15.05
CA LYS A 147 -7.97 1.71 -14.90
C LYS A 147 -8.65 0.58 -14.14
N ALA A 148 -8.00 -0.57 -14.01
CA ALA A 148 -8.58 -1.72 -13.33
C ALA A 148 -8.70 -1.44 -11.83
N GLU A 149 -9.81 -1.87 -11.25
CA GLU A 149 -9.99 -1.83 -9.80
C GLU A 149 -9.31 -3.03 -9.18
N LEU A 150 -8.13 -2.80 -8.63
CA LEU A 150 -7.30 -3.84 -8.03
C LEU A 150 -7.16 -3.59 -6.54
N GLU A 151 -6.96 -4.65 -5.77
CA GLU A 151 -6.81 -4.58 -4.32
C GLU A 151 -5.45 -4.01 -3.89
N VAL A 152 -4.48 -3.97 -4.81
CA VAL A 152 -3.14 -3.47 -4.54
C VAL A 152 -2.76 -2.39 -5.54
N PRO A 153 -1.98 -1.38 -5.12
CA PRO A 153 -1.46 -0.39 -6.06
C PRO A 153 -0.37 -1.00 -6.93
N LEU A 154 -0.30 -0.59 -8.17
CA LEU A 154 0.69 -1.10 -9.12
C LEU A 154 1.59 0.02 -9.62
N GLN A 155 2.87 -0.31 -9.80
CA GLN A 155 3.83 0.52 -10.51
C GLN A 155 4.42 -0.29 -11.66
N PHE A 156 4.95 0.40 -12.65
CA PHE A 156 5.50 -0.22 -13.86
C PHE A 156 6.94 0.24 -14.04
N GLU A 157 7.84 -0.71 -14.18
CA GLU A 157 9.27 -0.40 -14.28
C GLU A 157 10.01 -1.39 -15.18
N ASN A 158 11.32 -1.21 -15.30
CA ASN A 158 12.22 -2.11 -15.99
C ASN A 158 11.80 -2.37 -17.45
N PHE A 159 11.45 -1.28 -18.14
CA PHE A 159 11.08 -1.34 -19.56
C PHE A 159 12.27 -1.78 -20.41
N ARG A 160 12.06 -2.80 -21.22
CA ARG A 160 13.07 -3.35 -22.14
C ARG A 160 12.47 -3.50 -23.52
N ASP A 161 13.33 -3.34 -24.52
CA ASP A 161 12.95 -3.53 -25.93
C ASP A 161 13.20 -4.98 -26.38
#